data_c2782e13d543ee0bc238b2a8cee0caeb
#
_entry.id   c2782e13d543ee0bc238b2a8cee0caeb
#
_cell.length_a   1.000
_cell.length_b   1.000
_cell.length_c   1.000
_cell.angle_alpha   90.00
_cell.angle_beta   90.00
_cell.angle_gamma   90.00
#
_symmetry.space_group_name_H-M   'P 1'
#
loop_
_entity.id
_entity.type
_entity.pdbx_description
1 polymer ?
#
loop_
_entity_poly.entity_id
_entity_poly.type
_entity_poly.pdbx_seq_one_letter_code
_entity_poly.pdbx_strand_id
1 'polypeptide(L)'
;MLTKKIRKLPLALRAKIFPEGRNYVPSLKTPVSNFLVHTKRHCNGGRTVDAGLWLKKHCDKGGKIFFAMAGAGSSFEIGVSLSEMIRAGKIGAISVTGANLEESLYRYLSNKDYAYIPHYDELTRQEEKTFDRVGLRRITTTFLPEEETVRKVLNHFLKLWREAEKTGKYLLWHEYFFELFRRKLVKPGRPEDVKNCWLYQAWLHNIPIFVPGVEDSTMGNIFGYFSYDGVHPFLKKYKQKNPISVNVIGHSFRYMHRLAEWYMDNTKKKGLAFLELGGGISGDFPICVVPHLKKDYLDGHSIKIQEK
;
A
#
# COMPACT_ATOMS: atom_id res chain seq x y z
N MET A 1 -22.27 -40.20 -20.14
CA MET A 1 -22.51 -39.62 -21.50
C MET A 1 -21.48 -38.51 -21.83
N LEU A 2 -21.21 -37.54 -20.93
CA LEU A 2 -20.28 -36.42 -21.13
C LEU A 2 -18.84 -36.87 -21.38
N THR A 3 -18.35 -37.87 -20.62
CA THR A 3 -16.98 -38.39 -20.71
C THR A 3 -16.72 -39.06 -22.10
N LYS A 4 -17.70 -39.65 -22.72
CA LYS A 4 -17.59 -40.20 -24.09
C LYS A 4 -17.52 -39.11 -25.15
N LYS A 5 -18.21 -37.97 -24.95
CA LYS A 5 -18.16 -36.83 -25.87
C LYS A 5 -16.81 -36.12 -25.76
N ILE A 6 -16.27 -35.90 -24.55
CA ILE A 6 -14.96 -35.28 -24.31
C ILE A 6 -13.83 -36.10 -24.96
N ARG A 7 -13.91 -37.44 -24.90
CA ARG A 7 -12.91 -38.32 -25.54
C ARG A 7 -12.85 -38.20 -27.06
N LYS A 8 -13.88 -37.66 -27.71
CA LYS A 8 -13.90 -37.40 -29.16
C LYS A 8 -13.25 -36.06 -29.57
N LEU A 9 -12.92 -35.23 -28.62
CA LEU A 9 -12.26 -33.93 -28.90
C LEU A 9 -10.76 -34.08 -29.13
N PRO A 10 -10.13 -33.20 -29.90
CA PRO A 10 -8.67 -33.14 -30.03
C PRO A 10 -7.97 -33.02 -28.66
N LEU A 11 -6.78 -33.59 -28.54
CA LEU A 11 -6.04 -33.65 -27.26
C LEU A 11 -5.86 -32.27 -26.63
N ALA A 12 -5.54 -31.25 -27.46
CA ALA A 12 -5.39 -29.86 -27.02
C ALA A 12 -6.66 -29.26 -26.40
N LEU A 13 -7.85 -29.65 -26.90
CA LEU A 13 -9.14 -29.22 -26.35
C LEU A 13 -9.52 -30.04 -25.11
N ARG A 14 -9.20 -31.35 -25.08
CA ARG A 14 -9.42 -32.17 -23.87
C ARG A 14 -8.65 -31.64 -22.66
N ALA A 15 -7.41 -31.17 -22.88
CA ALA A 15 -6.58 -30.59 -21.82
C ALA A 15 -7.15 -29.29 -21.22
N LYS A 16 -8.09 -28.63 -21.93
CA LYS A 16 -8.77 -27.43 -21.48
C LYS A 16 -10.10 -27.68 -20.75
N ILE A 17 -10.58 -28.92 -20.75
CA ILE A 17 -11.87 -29.29 -20.17
C ILE A 17 -11.64 -30.09 -18.90
N PHE A 18 -12.14 -29.56 -17.80
CA PHE A 18 -12.13 -30.27 -16.52
C PHE A 18 -13.54 -30.85 -16.26
N PRO A 19 -13.68 -32.14 -16.01
CA PRO A 19 -14.99 -32.74 -15.70
C PRO A 19 -15.52 -32.15 -14.38
N GLU A 20 -16.66 -31.50 -14.45
CA GLU A 20 -17.46 -31.13 -13.28
C GLU A 20 -18.28 -32.33 -12.83
N GLY A 21 -18.63 -32.43 -11.56
CA GLY A 21 -19.51 -33.48 -11.06
C GLY A 21 -19.03 -34.15 -9.79
N ARG A 22 -17.96 -33.69 -9.20
CA ARG A 22 -17.61 -34.04 -7.83
C ARG A 22 -17.92 -32.82 -6.94
N ASN A 23 -19.02 -32.93 -6.21
CA ASN A 23 -19.33 -31.97 -5.18
C ASN A 23 -18.27 -32.09 -4.07
N TYR A 24 -17.48 -31.04 -3.90
CA TYR A 24 -16.61 -30.94 -2.77
C TYR A 24 -17.43 -30.49 -1.56
N VAL A 25 -17.48 -31.34 -0.53
CA VAL A 25 -18.14 -31.03 0.73
C VAL A 25 -17.05 -30.66 1.72
N PRO A 26 -16.89 -29.37 2.08
CA PRO A 26 -15.90 -28.96 3.07
C PRO A 26 -16.31 -29.41 4.47
N SER A 27 -15.34 -29.79 5.28
CA SER A 27 -15.52 -29.99 6.73
C SER A 27 -15.04 -28.75 7.49
N LEU A 28 -15.40 -28.63 8.76
CA LEU A 28 -14.90 -27.54 9.63
C LEU A 28 -13.37 -27.54 9.80
N LYS A 29 -12.71 -28.67 9.49
CA LYS A 29 -11.25 -28.82 9.53
C LYS A 29 -10.58 -28.58 8.17
N THR A 30 -11.35 -28.25 7.13
CA THR A 30 -10.79 -28.00 5.80
C THR A 30 -9.96 -26.71 5.80
N PRO A 31 -8.67 -26.74 5.40
CA PRO A 31 -7.88 -25.54 5.24
C PRO A 31 -8.57 -24.56 4.26
N VAL A 32 -8.53 -23.27 4.56
CA VAL A 32 -9.16 -22.22 3.74
C VAL A 32 -8.68 -22.28 2.29
N SER A 33 -7.40 -22.53 2.06
CA SER A 33 -6.84 -22.68 0.71
C SER A 33 -7.51 -23.82 -0.08
N ASN A 34 -7.72 -24.97 0.55
CA ASN A 34 -8.41 -26.11 -0.07
C ASN A 34 -9.88 -25.81 -0.30
N PHE A 35 -10.53 -25.15 0.65
CA PHE A 35 -11.91 -24.70 0.48
C PHE A 35 -12.04 -23.79 -0.75
N LEU A 36 -11.19 -22.77 -0.88
CA LEU A 36 -11.21 -21.82 -2.00
C LEU A 36 -10.99 -22.53 -3.34
N VAL A 37 -9.93 -23.34 -3.45
CA VAL A 37 -9.58 -24.07 -4.69
C VAL A 37 -10.71 -24.98 -5.17
N HIS A 38 -11.43 -25.62 -4.25
CA HIS A 38 -12.46 -26.59 -4.62
C HIS A 38 -13.86 -25.99 -4.79
N THR A 39 -14.15 -24.85 -4.15
CA THR A 39 -15.49 -24.23 -4.18
C THR A 39 -15.56 -23.00 -5.09
N LYS A 40 -14.49 -22.21 -5.21
CA LYS A 40 -14.45 -20.98 -6.02
C LYS A 40 -13.88 -21.26 -7.41
N ARG A 41 -14.59 -22.05 -8.23
CA ARG A 41 -14.12 -22.50 -9.55
C ARG A 41 -14.69 -21.72 -10.73
N HIS A 42 -15.69 -20.86 -10.48
CA HIS A 42 -16.41 -20.15 -11.53
C HIS A 42 -16.25 -18.63 -11.43
N CYS A 43 -16.39 -17.95 -12.55
CA CYS A 43 -16.40 -16.48 -12.66
C CYS A 43 -15.20 -15.82 -11.95
N ASN A 44 -15.45 -14.71 -11.28
CA ASN A 44 -14.40 -13.94 -10.57
C ASN A 44 -13.78 -14.71 -9.40
N GLY A 45 -14.56 -15.60 -8.73
CA GLY A 45 -14.01 -16.46 -7.69
C GLY A 45 -12.93 -17.40 -8.21
N GLY A 46 -13.15 -18.05 -9.36
CA GLY A 46 -12.15 -18.88 -10.02
C GLY A 46 -10.92 -18.08 -10.45
N ARG A 47 -11.11 -16.90 -11.03
CA ARG A 47 -10.01 -16.03 -11.43
C ARG A 47 -9.14 -15.57 -10.24
N THR A 48 -9.77 -15.29 -9.10
CA THR A 48 -9.05 -14.94 -7.87
C THR A 48 -8.18 -16.11 -7.38
N VAL A 49 -8.72 -17.33 -7.41
CA VAL A 49 -7.96 -18.54 -7.05
C VAL A 49 -6.80 -18.77 -8.03
N ASP A 50 -7.05 -18.66 -9.33
CA ASP A 50 -6.01 -18.82 -10.36
C ASP A 50 -4.87 -17.81 -10.16
N ALA A 51 -5.21 -16.53 -9.90
CA ALA A 51 -4.23 -15.48 -9.60
C ALA A 51 -3.38 -15.83 -8.37
N GLY A 52 -4.01 -16.29 -7.28
CA GLY A 52 -3.31 -16.72 -6.08
C GLY A 52 -2.36 -17.90 -6.31
N LEU A 53 -2.81 -18.91 -7.05
CA LEU A 53 -1.98 -20.07 -7.42
C LEU A 53 -0.81 -19.66 -8.32
N TRP A 54 -1.06 -18.75 -9.25
CA TRP A 54 -0.02 -18.24 -10.14
C TRP A 54 1.03 -17.43 -9.37
N LEU A 55 0.63 -16.53 -8.47
CA LEU A 55 1.54 -15.76 -7.60
C LEU A 55 2.37 -16.71 -6.71
N LYS A 56 1.72 -17.71 -6.12
CA LYS A 56 2.42 -18.74 -5.35
C LYS A 56 3.52 -19.42 -6.18
N LYS A 57 3.16 -19.92 -7.37
CA LYS A 57 4.11 -20.56 -8.29
C LYS A 57 5.25 -19.65 -8.70
N HIS A 58 4.98 -18.34 -8.92
CA HIS A 58 5.98 -17.34 -9.23
C HIS A 58 6.97 -17.18 -8.07
N CYS A 59 6.46 -17.02 -6.84
CA CYS A 59 7.27 -16.91 -5.63
C CYS A 59 8.09 -18.17 -5.32
N ASP A 60 7.52 -19.37 -5.54
CA ASP A 60 8.22 -20.64 -5.33
C ASP A 60 9.41 -20.81 -6.26
N LYS A 61 9.38 -20.20 -7.44
CA LYS A 61 10.49 -20.11 -8.39
C LYS A 61 11.50 -19.00 -8.04
N GLY A 62 11.31 -18.31 -6.94
CA GLY A 62 12.17 -17.22 -6.46
C GLY A 62 11.86 -15.85 -7.05
N GLY A 63 10.73 -15.70 -7.75
CA GLY A 63 10.21 -14.40 -8.19
C GLY A 63 9.76 -13.56 -7.00
N LYS A 64 9.70 -12.23 -7.22
CA LYS A 64 9.25 -11.25 -6.22
C LYS A 64 7.94 -10.61 -6.64
N ILE A 65 7.24 -10.07 -5.68
CA ILE A 65 5.99 -9.31 -5.88
C ILE A 65 6.29 -7.83 -5.69
N PHE A 66 5.91 -7.01 -6.65
CA PHE A 66 5.66 -5.60 -6.45
C PHE A 66 4.24 -5.45 -5.94
N PHE A 67 4.10 -5.03 -4.70
CA PHE A 67 2.81 -4.93 -4.04
C PHE A 67 2.30 -3.49 -4.11
N ALA A 68 1.10 -3.29 -4.64
CA ALA A 68 0.45 -1.98 -4.67
C ALA A 68 -0.84 -2.02 -3.85
N MET A 69 -1.09 -0.98 -3.04
CA MET A 69 -2.27 -0.89 -2.21
C MET A 69 -2.84 0.53 -2.21
N ALA A 70 -4.06 0.64 -2.67
CA ALA A 70 -4.86 1.87 -2.65
C ALA A 70 -5.88 1.87 -1.50
N GLY A 71 -6.66 2.94 -1.38
CA GLY A 71 -7.73 3.06 -0.41
C GLY A 71 -7.27 2.97 1.04
N ALA A 72 -8.04 2.27 1.87
CA ALA A 72 -7.85 2.14 3.31
C ALA A 72 -7.34 0.75 3.74
N GLY A 73 -6.54 0.08 2.91
CA GLY A 73 -6.08 -1.29 3.16
C GLY A 73 -5.35 -1.48 4.50
N SER A 74 -4.53 -0.52 4.91
CA SER A 74 -3.85 -0.56 6.22
C SER A 74 -4.83 -0.39 7.37
N SER A 75 -5.88 0.44 7.23
CA SER A 75 -6.94 0.59 8.22
C SER A 75 -7.72 -0.72 8.40
N PHE A 76 -7.85 -1.53 7.34
CA PHE A 76 -8.57 -2.81 7.34
C PHE A 76 -7.66 -4.02 7.58
N GLU A 77 -6.50 -3.82 8.18
CA GLU A 77 -5.57 -4.87 8.63
C GLU A 77 -4.94 -5.74 7.52
N ILE A 78 -5.04 -5.34 6.25
CA ILE A 78 -4.34 -6.03 5.15
C ILE A 78 -2.82 -6.05 5.41
N GLY A 79 -2.32 -5.07 6.14
CA GLY A 79 -0.93 -4.96 6.55
C GLY A 79 -0.40 -6.17 7.33
N VAL A 80 -1.24 -6.92 8.03
CA VAL A 80 -0.84 -8.14 8.74
C VAL A 80 -0.34 -9.19 7.75
N SER A 81 -1.13 -9.47 6.71
CA SER A 81 -0.74 -10.40 5.63
C SER A 81 0.47 -9.90 4.83
N LEU A 82 0.52 -8.59 4.53
CA LEU A 82 1.66 -7.98 3.85
C LEU A 82 2.94 -8.11 4.69
N SER A 83 2.86 -7.93 6.00
CA SER A 83 3.99 -8.11 6.92
C SER A 83 4.56 -9.53 6.87
N GLU A 84 3.70 -10.55 6.81
CA GLU A 84 4.14 -11.93 6.65
C GLU A 84 4.82 -12.16 5.30
N MET A 85 4.27 -11.63 4.23
CA MET A 85 4.88 -11.74 2.89
C MET A 85 6.25 -11.07 2.83
N ILE A 86 6.43 -9.93 3.52
CA ILE A 86 7.74 -9.26 3.64
C ILE A 86 8.73 -10.16 4.38
N ARG A 87 8.38 -10.66 5.57
CA ARG A 87 9.26 -11.56 6.35
C ARG A 87 9.60 -12.85 5.61
N ALA A 88 8.65 -13.38 4.83
CA ALA A 88 8.88 -14.54 3.98
C ALA A 88 9.74 -14.21 2.73
N GLY A 89 10.18 -12.96 2.56
CA GLY A 89 11.00 -12.53 1.45
C GLY A 89 10.29 -12.58 0.09
N LYS A 90 8.97 -12.47 0.05
CA LYS A 90 8.17 -12.53 -1.18
C LYS A 90 7.98 -11.16 -1.84
N ILE A 91 8.08 -10.08 -1.07
CA ILE A 91 7.91 -8.72 -1.55
C ILE A 91 9.26 -8.17 -2.03
N GLY A 92 9.25 -7.55 -3.19
CA GLY A 92 10.40 -6.85 -3.76
C GLY A 92 10.31 -5.34 -3.58
N ALA A 93 9.11 -4.77 -3.72
CA ALA A 93 8.84 -3.36 -3.53
C ALA A 93 7.37 -3.13 -3.19
N ILE A 94 7.05 -1.93 -2.69
CA ILE A 94 5.71 -1.55 -2.27
C ILE A 94 5.36 -0.18 -2.83
N SER A 95 4.15 -0.03 -3.41
CA SER A 95 3.56 1.27 -3.77
C SER A 95 2.25 1.46 -3.01
N VAL A 96 2.11 2.58 -2.32
CA VAL A 96 0.94 2.85 -1.47
C VAL A 96 0.55 4.32 -1.50
N THR A 97 -0.69 4.62 -1.13
CA THR A 97 -1.13 5.98 -0.82
C THR A 97 -0.46 6.49 0.46
N GLY A 98 -0.40 7.80 0.62
CA GLY A 98 0.07 8.42 1.87
C GLY A 98 -0.75 7.94 3.08
N ALA A 99 -2.07 7.79 2.92
CA ALA A 99 -2.97 7.29 3.95
C ALA A 99 -2.60 5.86 4.40
N ASN A 100 -2.34 4.94 3.48
CA ASN A 100 -1.93 3.58 3.84
C ASN A 100 -0.61 3.54 4.62
N LEU A 101 0.32 4.42 4.27
CA LEU A 101 1.62 4.53 4.94
C LEU A 101 1.45 4.94 6.41
N GLU A 102 0.69 6.02 6.65
CA GLU A 102 0.48 6.56 8.00
C GLU A 102 -0.37 5.62 8.87
N GLU A 103 -1.41 4.98 8.30
CA GLU A 103 -2.25 4.04 9.01
C GLU A 103 -1.47 2.80 9.50
N SER A 104 -0.48 2.34 8.76
CA SER A 104 0.41 1.28 9.24
C SER A 104 1.21 1.71 10.46
N LEU A 105 1.67 2.98 10.50
CA LEU A 105 2.34 3.54 11.68
C LEU A 105 1.36 3.68 12.85
N TYR A 106 0.15 4.15 12.60
CA TYR A 106 -0.86 4.35 13.66
C TYR A 106 -1.24 3.02 14.32
N ARG A 107 -1.40 1.96 13.54
CA ARG A 107 -1.59 0.61 14.09
C ARG A 107 -0.37 0.10 14.85
N TYR A 108 0.84 0.42 14.42
CA TYR A 108 2.04 0.11 15.20
C TYR A 108 2.03 0.76 16.60
N LEU A 109 1.54 2.01 16.67
CA LEU A 109 1.53 2.79 17.91
C LEU A 109 0.42 2.38 18.87
N SER A 110 -0.75 2.03 18.36
CA SER A 110 -1.97 1.98 19.17
C SER A 110 -3.03 1.02 18.64
N ASN A 111 -2.65 -0.09 18.03
CA ASN A 111 -3.60 -1.03 17.44
C ASN A 111 -4.67 -1.52 18.45
N LYS A 112 -4.32 -1.63 19.73
CA LYS A 112 -5.24 -2.02 20.81
C LYS A 112 -6.39 -1.02 21.06
N ASP A 113 -6.20 0.24 20.65
CA ASP A 113 -7.13 1.34 20.90
C ASP A 113 -8.03 1.60 19.68
N TYR A 114 -7.86 0.86 18.59
CA TYR A 114 -8.77 0.85 17.46
C TYR A 114 -10.07 0.12 17.84
N ALA A 115 -11.18 0.58 17.28
CA ALA A 115 -12.47 -0.05 17.48
C ALA A 115 -13.12 -0.40 16.13
N TYR A 116 -13.84 -1.50 16.10
CA TYR A 116 -14.59 -1.98 14.94
C TYR A 116 -16.07 -1.73 15.11
N ILE A 117 -16.73 -1.14 14.10
CA ILE A 117 -18.16 -0.89 14.07
C ILE A 117 -18.77 -1.42 12.77
N PRO A 118 -19.35 -2.64 12.79
CA PRO A 118 -19.84 -3.31 11.58
C PRO A 118 -21.02 -2.57 10.92
N HIS A 119 -21.90 -1.95 11.71
CA HIS A 119 -23.11 -1.26 11.26
C HIS A 119 -22.94 0.26 11.26
N TYR A 120 -21.83 0.74 10.68
CA TYR A 120 -21.50 2.17 10.65
C TYR A 120 -22.48 3.01 9.81
N ASP A 121 -23.17 2.40 8.87
CA ASP A 121 -24.20 3.00 8.01
C ASP A 121 -25.50 3.33 8.75
N GLU A 122 -25.73 2.71 9.90
CA GLU A 122 -26.84 2.99 10.80
C GLU A 122 -26.58 4.17 11.76
N LEU A 123 -25.34 4.68 11.80
CA LEU A 123 -24.97 5.77 12.70
C LEU A 123 -25.64 7.09 12.30
N THR A 124 -26.25 7.73 13.29
CA THR A 124 -26.78 9.07 13.16
C THR A 124 -25.67 10.13 13.18
N ARG A 125 -25.94 11.31 12.61
CA ARG A 125 -25.02 12.46 12.69
C ARG A 125 -24.66 12.86 14.13
N GLN A 126 -25.57 12.65 15.08
CA GLN A 126 -25.31 12.99 16.48
C GLN A 126 -24.35 12.00 17.13
N GLU A 127 -24.46 10.73 16.80
CA GLU A 127 -23.52 9.69 17.25
C GLU A 127 -22.13 9.92 16.65
N GLU A 128 -22.04 10.19 15.35
CA GLU A 128 -20.79 10.56 14.69
C GLU A 128 -20.10 11.75 15.39
N LYS A 129 -20.85 12.83 15.68
CA LYS A 129 -20.31 13.97 16.43
C LYS A 129 -19.87 13.60 17.84
N THR A 130 -20.53 12.64 18.45
CA THR A 130 -20.16 12.17 19.80
C THR A 130 -18.84 11.41 19.77
N PHE A 131 -18.66 10.52 18.80
CA PHE A 131 -17.37 9.84 18.60
C PHE A 131 -16.24 10.83 18.29
N ASP A 132 -16.50 11.80 17.41
CA ASP A 132 -15.55 12.85 17.06
C ASP A 132 -15.10 13.67 18.30
N ARG A 133 -16.01 14.03 19.19
CA ARG A 133 -15.69 14.77 20.42
C ARG A 133 -14.79 14.01 21.39
N VAL A 134 -14.84 12.70 21.39
CA VAL A 134 -13.96 11.85 22.22
C VAL A 134 -12.69 11.42 21.50
N GLY A 135 -12.41 11.98 20.31
CA GLY A 135 -11.17 11.73 19.56
C GLY A 135 -11.17 10.44 18.77
N LEU A 136 -12.34 9.86 18.49
CA LEU A 136 -12.47 8.69 17.63
C LEU A 136 -12.85 9.13 16.21
N ARG A 137 -11.93 8.98 15.28
CA ARG A 137 -12.14 9.28 13.85
C ARG A 137 -12.55 8.01 13.11
N ARG A 138 -13.68 8.05 12.43
CA ARG A 138 -14.18 6.88 11.70
C ARG A 138 -13.68 6.83 10.27
N ILE A 139 -13.18 5.65 9.89
CA ILE A 139 -12.85 5.27 8.51
C ILE A 139 -13.71 4.04 8.21
N THR A 140 -14.86 4.22 7.58
CA THR A 140 -15.88 3.19 7.33
C THR A 140 -16.21 2.38 8.60
N THR A 141 -15.82 1.13 8.69
CA THR A 141 -16.07 0.22 9.83
C THR A 141 -15.06 0.33 10.97
N THR A 142 -14.10 1.26 10.90
CA THR A 142 -12.99 1.34 11.85
C THR A 142 -12.92 2.72 12.48
N PHE A 143 -12.77 2.77 13.80
CA PHE A 143 -12.42 3.98 14.53
C PHE A 143 -10.94 4.04 14.83
N LEU A 144 -10.32 5.16 14.47
CA LEU A 144 -8.94 5.53 14.75
C LEU A 144 -8.89 6.43 15.99
N PRO A 145 -8.06 6.12 17.01
CA PRO A 145 -7.84 7.00 18.16
C PRO A 145 -6.86 8.13 17.78
N GLU A 146 -7.36 9.36 17.62
CA GLU A 146 -6.58 10.49 17.09
C GLU A 146 -5.40 10.87 18.00
N GLU A 147 -5.60 10.93 19.32
CA GLU A 147 -4.56 11.36 20.27
C GLU A 147 -3.40 10.35 20.35
N GLU A 148 -3.73 9.07 20.36
CA GLU A 148 -2.76 7.98 20.48
C GLU A 148 -2.00 7.72 19.18
N THR A 149 -2.46 8.30 18.08
CA THR A 149 -1.91 8.10 16.72
C THR A 149 -1.39 9.40 16.12
N VAL A 150 -2.26 10.17 15.46
CA VAL A 150 -1.90 11.38 14.70
C VAL A 150 -1.18 12.40 15.59
N ARG A 151 -1.78 12.74 16.74
CA ARG A 151 -1.23 13.75 17.66
C ARG A 151 0.09 13.32 18.26
N LYS A 152 0.20 12.03 18.59
CA LYS A 152 1.41 11.46 19.19
C LYS A 152 2.66 11.61 18.29
N VAL A 153 2.51 11.53 16.98
CA VAL A 153 3.65 11.62 16.05
C VAL A 153 3.87 13.00 15.47
N LEU A 154 2.88 13.88 15.52
CA LEU A 154 2.93 15.21 14.90
C LEU A 154 4.20 16.00 15.30
N ASN A 155 4.51 16.05 16.58
CA ASN A 155 5.68 16.80 17.07
C ASN A 155 7.01 16.22 16.54
N HIS A 156 7.08 14.91 16.30
CA HIS A 156 8.26 14.30 15.70
C HIS A 156 8.39 14.70 14.23
N PHE A 157 7.29 14.67 13.46
CA PHE A 157 7.29 15.12 12.07
C PHE A 157 7.67 16.60 11.95
N LEU A 158 7.10 17.47 12.77
CA LEU A 158 7.44 18.89 12.79
C LEU A 158 8.94 19.12 13.03
N LYS A 159 9.53 18.40 13.98
CA LYS A 159 10.99 18.47 14.24
C LYS A 159 11.80 18.01 13.04
N LEU A 160 11.43 16.88 12.42
CA LEU A 160 12.11 16.33 11.25
C LEU A 160 12.03 17.27 10.04
N TRP A 161 10.85 17.85 9.78
CA TRP A 161 10.68 18.82 8.69
C TRP A 161 11.52 20.09 8.92
N ARG A 162 11.53 20.63 10.14
CA ARG A 162 12.37 21.79 10.50
C ARG A 162 13.87 21.47 10.43
N GLU A 163 14.27 20.28 10.78
CA GLU A 163 15.66 19.84 10.65
C GLU A 163 16.07 19.75 9.18
N ALA A 164 15.22 19.16 8.34
CA ALA A 164 15.44 19.11 6.90
C ALA A 164 15.57 20.50 6.29
N GLU A 165 14.71 21.44 6.68
CA GLU A 165 14.77 22.85 6.25
C GLU A 165 16.09 23.53 6.65
N LYS A 166 16.50 23.39 7.91
CA LYS A 166 17.76 23.96 8.41
C LYS A 166 19.00 23.42 7.69
N THR A 167 18.96 22.17 7.29
CA THR A 167 20.09 21.50 6.64
C THR A 167 20.06 21.63 5.12
N GLY A 168 19.02 22.24 4.54
CA GLY A 168 18.81 22.32 3.10
C GLY A 168 18.60 20.95 2.43
N LYS A 169 18.27 19.91 3.21
CA LYS A 169 18.04 18.56 2.74
C LYS A 169 16.54 18.33 2.52
N TYR A 170 16.24 17.36 1.68
CA TYR A 170 14.89 16.82 1.56
C TYR A 170 14.92 15.30 1.81
N LEU A 171 13.81 14.77 2.26
CA LEU A 171 13.55 13.33 2.31
C LEU A 171 12.31 13.02 1.48
N LEU A 172 12.24 11.84 0.90
CA LEU A 172 11.00 11.33 0.34
C LEU A 172 10.02 11.03 1.49
N TRP A 173 8.73 11.06 1.19
CA TRP A 173 7.69 10.98 2.22
C TRP A 173 7.86 9.79 3.17
N HIS A 174 8.06 8.59 2.64
CA HIS A 174 8.28 7.39 3.45
C HIS A 174 9.57 7.44 4.28
N GLU A 175 10.58 8.18 3.86
CA GLU A 175 11.85 8.29 4.58
C GLU A 175 11.68 9.03 5.91
N TYR A 176 10.73 9.98 6.01
CA TYR A 176 10.36 10.61 7.28
C TYR A 176 9.80 9.60 8.28
N PHE A 177 9.00 8.64 7.82
CA PHE A 177 8.49 7.56 8.66
C PHE A 177 9.62 6.61 9.10
N PHE A 178 10.55 6.32 8.21
CA PHE A 178 11.72 5.51 8.55
C PHE A 178 12.63 6.20 9.57
N GLU A 179 12.74 7.54 9.56
CA GLU A 179 13.46 8.29 10.59
C GLU A 179 12.86 8.10 11.99
N LEU A 180 11.54 7.94 12.11
CA LEU A 180 10.90 7.65 13.40
C LEU A 180 11.41 6.32 13.99
N PHE A 181 11.56 5.30 13.17
CA PHE A 181 12.11 4.01 13.60
C PHE A 181 13.62 4.06 13.83
N ARG A 182 14.36 4.62 12.90
CA ARG A 182 15.83 4.72 12.96
C ARG A 182 16.29 5.46 14.21
N ARG A 183 15.63 6.56 14.54
CA ARG A 183 15.95 7.39 15.71
C ARG A 183 15.23 6.91 16.98
N LYS A 184 14.47 5.82 16.92
CA LYS A 184 13.71 5.26 18.06
C LYS A 184 12.75 6.28 18.68
N LEU A 185 12.17 7.17 17.87
CA LEU A 185 11.25 8.22 18.33
C LEU A 185 9.87 7.68 18.66
N VAL A 186 9.54 6.49 18.18
CA VAL A 186 8.27 5.81 18.41
C VAL A 186 8.49 4.39 18.91
N LYS A 187 7.52 3.90 19.68
CA LYS A 187 7.52 2.55 20.23
C LYS A 187 6.22 1.84 19.88
N PRO A 188 6.22 0.51 19.71
CA PRO A 188 4.98 -0.24 19.46
C PRO A 188 4.04 -0.14 20.65
N GLY A 189 2.74 -0.17 20.38
CA GLY A 189 1.72 -0.23 21.43
C GLY A 189 1.79 -1.55 22.20
N ARG A 190 2.07 -2.64 21.47
CA ARG A 190 2.26 -3.99 21.99
C ARG A 190 3.39 -4.69 21.24
N PRO A 191 4.05 -5.72 21.82
CA PRO A 191 5.13 -6.46 21.15
C PRO A 191 4.70 -7.08 19.80
N GLU A 192 3.48 -7.58 19.69
CA GLU A 192 2.95 -8.16 18.46
C GLU A 192 2.75 -7.14 17.33
N ASP A 193 2.52 -5.87 17.66
CA ASP A 193 2.33 -4.80 16.66
C ASP A 193 3.60 -4.59 15.82
N VAL A 194 4.76 -4.94 16.33
CA VAL A 194 6.04 -4.98 15.59
C VAL A 194 5.95 -5.93 14.39
N LYS A 195 5.40 -7.14 14.60
CA LYS A 195 5.28 -8.16 13.56
C LYS A 195 4.20 -7.81 12.54
N ASN A 196 3.16 -7.11 12.96
CA ASN A 196 1.97 -6.84 12.18
C ASN A 196 2.04 -5.52 11.39
N CYS A 197 3.02 -4.66 11.70
CA CYS A 197 3.23 -3.41 10.98
C CYS A 197 4.07 -3.62 9.73
N TRP A 198 3.43 -3.60 8.56
CA TRP A 198 4.14 -3.77 7.29
C TRP A 198 5.18 -2.67 7.03
N LEU A 199 4.92 -1.45 7.47
CA LEU A 199 5.86 -0.34 7.33
C LEU A 199 7.15 -0.57 8.14
N TYR A 200 7.02 -1.06 9.38
CA TYR A 200 8.17 -1.43 10.20
C TYR A 200 8.93 -2.62 9.59
N GLN A 201 8.20 -3.62 9.09
CA GLN A 201 8.82 -4.76 8.42
C GLN A 201 9.52 -4.35 7.11
N ALA A 202 8.93 -3.43 6.35
CA ALA A 202 9.56 -2.90 5.15
C ALA A 202 10.86 -2.15 5.47
N TRP A 203 10.87 -1.32 6.51
CA TRP A 203 12.08 -0.66 7.02
C TRP A 203 13.15 -1.67 7.45
N LEU A 204 12.77 -2.67 8.24
CA LEU A 204 13.69 -3.69 8.78
C LEU A 204 14.33 -4.54 7.68
N HIS A 205 13.58 -4.86 6.64
CA HIS A 205 14.02 -5.70 5.51
C HIS A 205 14.50 -4.91 4.28
N ASN A 206 14.67 -3.58 4.42
CA ASN A 206 15.11 -2.69 3.34
C ASN A 206 14.25 -2.81 2.05
N ILE A 207 12.94 -2.99 2.20
CA ILE A 207 12.01 -3.00 1.07
C ILE A 207 11.77 -1.57 0.60
N PRO A 208 12.01 -1.22 -0.67
CA PRO A 208 11.73 0.10 -1.18
C PRO A 208 10.23 0.39 -1.19
N ILE A 209 9.88 1.61 -0.78
CA ILE A 209 8.51 2.10 -0.75
C ILE A 209 8.38 3.30 -1.68
N PHE A 210 7.30 3.29 -2.47
CA PHE A 210 6.90 4.38 -3.34
C PHE A 210 5.55 4.93 -2.87
N VAL A 211 5.47 6.25 -2.72
CA VAL A 211 4.26 6.94 -2.22
C VAL A 211 3.91 8.07 -3.18
N PRO A 212 3.36 7.76 -4.35
CA PRO A 212 2.83 8.79 -5.23
C PRO A 212 1.59 9.43 -4.59
N GLY A 213 1.46 10.77 -4.69
CA GLY A 213 0.31 11.49 -4.13
C GLY A 213 0.28 11.50 -2.60
N VAL A 214 1.34 11.99 -1.98
CA VAL A 214 1.48 12.10 -0.51
C VAL A 214 0.41 12.97 0.14
N GLU A 215 -0.20 13.84 -0.64
CA GLU A 215 -1.28 14.76 -0.25
C GLU A 215 -2.55 14.02 0.19
N ASP A 216 -2.77 12.79 -0.32
CA ASP A 216 -3.87 11.93 0.10
C ASP A 216 -3.52 11.20 1.41
N SER A 217 -3.34 12.01 2.47
CA SER A 217 -3.07 11.53 3.83
C SER A 217 -3.32 12.61 4.88
N THR A 218 -3.57 12.22 6.12
CA THR A 218 -3.73 13.15 7.25
C THR A 218 -2.45 13.94 7.49
N MET A 219 -1.30 13.27 7.51
CA MET A 219 -0.01 13.94 7.71
C MET A 219 0.37 14.84 6.52
N GLY A 220 -0.02 14.47 5.30
CA GLY A 220 0.13 15.31 4.11
C GLY A 220 -0.69 16.59 4.21
N ASN A 221 -1.95 16.50 4.63
CA ASN A 221 -2.81 17.66 4.89
C ASN A 221 -2.25 18.55 6.01
N ILE A 222 -1.75 17.96 7.09
CA ILE A 222 -1.10 18.68 8.18
C ILE A 222 0.16 19.40 7.68
N PHE A 223 0.98 18.73 6.86
CA PHE A 223 2.13 19.37 6.24
C PHE A 223 1.72 20.55 5.38
N GLY A 224 0.66 20.41 4.56
CA GLY A 224 0.08 21.49 3.76
C GLY A 224 -0.31 22.71 4.61
N TYR A 225 -0.87 22.49 5.80
CA TYR A 225 -1.17 23.57 6.74
C TYR A 225 0.11 24.25 7.26
N PHE A 226 1.12 23.51 7.68
CA PHE A 226 2.36 24.08 8.22
C PHE A 226 3.28 24.70 7.17
N SER A 227 3.11 24.35 5.90
CA SER A 227 3.83 24.94 4.77
C SER A 227 3.08 26.11 4.11
N TYR A 228 1.86 26.43 4.55
CA TYR A 228 1.05 27.48 3.95
C TYR A 228 1.64 28.88 4.21
N ASP A 229 1.93 29.61 3.14
CA ASP A 229 2.55 30.95 3.17
C ASP A 229 1.55 32.12 3.16
N GLY A 230 0.25 31.82 3.02
CA GLY A 230 -0.82 32.80 3.09
C GLY A 230 -1.10 33.56 1.79
N VAL A 231 -0.90 32.93 0.64
CA VAL A 231 -1.12 33.55 -0.68
C VAL A 231 -2.59 33.87 -0.98
N HIS A 232 -3.54 33.09 -0.45
CA HIS A 232 -4.96 33.32 -0.66
C HIS A 232 -5.56 34.34 0.32
N PRO A 233 -6.27 35.40 -0.15
CA PRO A 233 -6.77 36.46 0.71
C PRO A 233 -7.65 35.97 1.87
N PHE A 234 -8.57 35.02 1.61
CA PHE A 234 -9.45 34.47 2.65
C PHE A 234 -8.71 33.66 3.69
N LEU A 235 -7.68 32.91 3.29
CA LEU A 235 -6.89 32.03 4.16
C LEU A 235 -5.70 32.76 4.81
N LYS A 236 -5.43 34.02 4.43
CA LYS A 236 -4.29 34.81 4.93
C LYS A 236 -4.25 34.90 6.47
N LYS A 237 -5.41 34.92 7.12
CA LYS A 237 -5.51 34.92 8.60
C LYS A 237 -4.95 33.64 9.25
N TYR A 238 -4.84 32.53 8.50
CA TYR A 238 -4.30 31.24 8.95
C TYR A 238 -2.82 31.05 8.56
N LYS A 239 -2.22 32.08 7.97
CA LYS A 239 -0.80 32.06 7.60
C LYS A 239 0.07 31.69 8.78
N GLN A 240 0.96 30.74 8.58
CA GLN A 240 1.99 30.43 9.56
C GLN A 240 2.98 31.61 9.70
N LYS A 241 3.40 31.93 10.94
CA LYS A 241 4.43 32.92 11.16
C LYS A 241 5.74 32.56 10.48
N ASN A 242 6.03 31.28 10.46
CA ASN A 242 7.23 30.71 9.88
C ASN A 242 6.87 29.42 9.13
N PRO A 243 6.35 29.51 7.89
CA PRO A 243 5.92 28.34 7.14
C PRO A 243 7.13 27.43 6.84
N ILE A 244 6.90 26.12 6.87
CA ILE A 244 7.91 25.12 6.49
C ILE A 244 8.03 25.14 4.97
N SER A 245 9.25 25.15 4.44
CA SER A 245 9.46 25.05 3.00
C SER A 245 8.90 23.74 2.43
N VAL A 246 8.14 23.82 1.34
CA VAL A 246 7.66 22.61 0.63
C VAL A 246 8.82 21.77 0.08
N ASN A 247 9.99 22.38 -0.12
CA ASN A 247 11.17 21.72 -0.65
C ASN A 247 11.83 20.73 0.31
N VAL A 248 11.37 20.65 1.57
CA VAL A 248 11.83 19.60 2.49
C VAL A 248 11.28 18.22 2.11
N ILE A 249 10.18 18.17 1.33
CA ILE A 249 9.63 16.93 0.78
C ILE A 249 10.20 16.72 -0.62
N GLY A 250 10.80 15.57 -0.84
CA GLY A 250 11.30 15.20 -2.16
C GLY A 250 10.17 15.09 -3.17
N HIS A 251 10.32 15.78 -4.30
CA HIS A 251 9.32 15.82 -5.36
C HIS A 251 8.92 14.42 -5.86
N SER A 252 7.65 14.23 -6.21
CA SER A 252 7.08 12.94 -6.65
C SER A 252 7.82 12.31 -7.84
N PHE A 253 8.35 13.10 -8.78
CA PHE A 253 9.17 12.59 -9.88
C PHE A 253 10.43 11.84 -9.44
N ARG A 254 10.94 12.07 -8.24
CA ARG A 254 12.05 11.28 -7.69
C ARG A 254 11.64 9.84 -7.41
N TYR A 255 10.36 9.60 -7.11
CA TYR A 255 9.84 8.22 -7.02
C TYR A 255 9.84 7.54 -8.39
N MET A 256 9.53 8.27 -9.48
CA MET A 256 9.61 7.71 -10.84
C MET A 256 11.04 7.30 -11.20
N HIS A 257 12.02 8.17 -10.92
CA HIS A 257 13.44 7.85 -11.18
C HIS A 257 13.87 6.62 -10.38
N ARG A 258 13.63 6.61 -9.06
CA ARG A 258 13.98 5.48 -8.20
C ARG A 258 13.27 4.18 -8.60
N LEU A 259 12.02 4.28 -9.06
CA LEU A 259 11.27 3.12 -9.55
C LEU A 259 11.89 2.56 -10.83
N ALA A 260 12.24 3.43 -11.78
CA ALA A 260 12.88 3.04 -13.03
C ALA A 260 14.21 2.32 -12.77
N GLU A 261 15.09 2.91 -11.97
CA GLU A 261 16.37 2.31 -11.56
C GLU A 261 16.17 0.97 -10.86
N TRP A 262 15.29 0.94 -9.84
CA TRP A 262 15.00 -0.28 -9.09
C TRP A 262 14.44 -1.39 -9.98
N TYR A 263 13.51 -1.06 -10.89
CA TYR A 263 12.92 -2.02 -11.81
C TYR A 263 13.98 -2.65 -12.73
N MET A 264 14.85 -1.83 -13.32
CA MET A 264 15.93 -2.31 -14.19
C MET A 264 16.90 -3.25 -13.46
N ASP A 265 17.21 -2.96 -12.20
CA ASP A 265 18.15 -3.76 -11.43
C ASP A 265 17.55 -5.08 -10.93
N ASN A 266 16.25 -5.11 -10.65
CA ASN A 266 15.62 -6.24 -9.97
C ASN A 266 14.85 -7.20 -10.89
N THR A 267 14.64 -6.85 -12.16
CA THR A 267 13.85 -7.70 -13.08
C THR A 267 14.68 -8.60 -14.00
N LYS A 268 15.99 -8.43 -14.05
CA LYS A 268 16.90 -9.11 -15.00
C LYS A 268 16.94 -10.64 -14.87
N LYS A 269 16.64 -11.23 -13.71
CA LYS A 269 16.92 -12.66 -13.47
C LYS A 269 15.68 -13.54 -13.23
N LYS A 270 14.68 -13.09 -12.49
CA LYS A 270 13.59 -13.96 -12.00
C LYS A 270 12.18 -13.42 -12.25
N GLY A 271 12.07 -12.28 -12.89
CA GLY A 271 10.81 -11.62 -13.15
C GLY A 271 10.16 -11.02 -11.90
N LEU A 272 9.22 -10.12 -12.13
CA LEU A 272 8.44 -9.41 -11.13
C LEU A 272 6.96 -9.61 -11.41
N ALA A 273 6.19 -9.92 -10.38
CA ALA A 273 4.73 -9.93 -10.45
C ALA A 273 4.19 -8.66 -9.81
N PHE A 274 3.23 -8.01 -10.43
CA PHE A 274 2.48 -6.92 -9.82
C PHE A 274 1.22 -7.47 -9.16
N LEU A 275 1.04 -7.17 -7.88
CA LEU A 275 -0.18 -7.47 -7.13
C LEU A 275 -0.77 -6.16 -6.64
N GLU A 276 -1.91 -5.79 -7.22
CA GLU A 276 -2.59 -4.54 -6.92
C GLU A 276 -3.89 -4.81 -6.14
N LEU A 277 -4.00 -4.17 -4.98
CA LEU A 277 -5.21 -4.12 -4.17
C LEU A 277 -5.83 -2.73 -4.29
N GLY A 278 -6.80 -2.58 -5.19
CA GLY A 278 -7.32 -1.30 -5.64
C GLY A 278 -6.46 -0.70 -6.76
N GLY A 279 -6.96 0.35 -7.39
CA GLY A 279 -6.34 1.03 -8.52
C GLY A 279 -5.84 2.44 -8.16
N GLY A 280 -5.95 3.34 -9.12
CA GLY A 280 -5.55 4.74 -8.97
C GLY A 280 -4.04 4.91 -8.86
N ILE A 281 -3.62 6.03 -8.28
CA ILE A 281 -2.23 6.45 -8.34
C ILE A 281 -1.23 5.43 -7.75
N SER A 282 -1.61 4.70 -6.73
CA SER A 282 -0.71 3.70 -6.10
C SER A 282 -0.55 2.43 -6.93
N GLY A 283 -1.55 2.06 -7.75
CA GLY A 283 -1.51 0.91 -8.65
C GLY A 283 -0.95 1.30 -10.03
N ASP A 284 -1.51 2.33 -10.66
CA ASP A 284 -1.10 2.76 -12.00
C ASP A 284 0.35 3.23 -12.07
N PHE A 285 0.82 3.93 -11.04
CA PHE A 285 2.20 4.42 -10.97
C PHE A 285 3.24 3.30 -11.15
N PRO A 286 3.21 2.17 -10.41
CA PRO A 286 4.25 1.15 -10.57
C PRO A 286 4.15 0.36 -11.86
N ILE A 287 2.96 0.04 -12.37
CA ILE A 287 2.86 -0.73 -13.63
C ILE A 287 3.27 0.09 -14.84
N CYS A 288 3.10 1.41 -14.80
CA CYS A 288 3.52 2.31 -15.87
C CYS A 288 5.05 2.38 -16.04
N VAL A 289 5.85 1.86 -15.10
CA VAL A 289 7.32 1.84 -15.24
C VAL A 289 7.78 1.09 -16.47
N VAL A 290 7.06 0.03 -16.85
CA VAL A 290 7.43 -0.80 -18.02
C VAL A 290 7.33 -0.04 -19.34
N PRO A 291 6.15 0.55 -19.70
CA PRO A 291 6.05 1.38 -20.89
C PRO A 291 6.93 2.64 -20.80
N HIS A 292 7.06 3.25 -19.62
CA HIS A 292 7.92 4.41 -19.40
C HIS A 292 9.38 4.12 -19.74
N LEU A 293 9.94 3.04 -19.20
CA LEU A 293 11.30 2.61 -19.53
C LEU A 293 11.45 2.29 -21.02
N LYS A 294 10.51 1.53 -21.58
CA LYS A 294 10.59 1.10 -22.97
C LYS A 294 10.48 2.26 -23.96
N LYS A 295 9.50 3.16 -23.76
CA LYS A 295 9.21 4.23 -24.73
C LYS A 295 10.01 5.51 -24.46
N ASP A 296 10.11 5.91 -23.19
CA ASP A 296 10.64 7.24 -22.88
C ASP A 296 12.15 7.21 -22.65
N TYR A 297 12.68 6.14 -22.04
CA TYR A 297 14.13 6.02 -21.80
C TYR A 297 14.90 5.26 -22.89
N LEU A 298 14.40 4.11 -23.34
CA LEU A 298 15.15 3.26 -24.27
C LEU A 298 14.87 3.62 -25.73
N ASP A 299 13.61 3.85 -26.10
CA ASP A 299 13.24 4.26 -27.46
C ASP A 299 13.34 5.79 -27.63
N GLY A 300 13.31 6.57 -26.56
CA GLY A 300 13.50 8.03 -26.60
C GLY A 300 14.83 8.48 -27.16
N HIS A 301 15.87 7.63 -27.08
CA HIS A 301 17.11 7.87 -27.80
C HIS A 301 17.01 7.65 -29.32
N SER A 302 15.98 6.95 -29.77
CA SER A 302 15.70 6.78 -31.21
C SER A 302 14.64 7.76 -31.74
N ILE A 303 13.84 8.37 -30.85
CA ILE A 303 13.02 9.51 -31.21
C ILE A 303 13.95 10.72 -31.25
N LYS A 304 14.53 11.00 -32.43
CA LYS A 304 14.91 12.37 -32.75
C LYS A 304 13.63 13.18 -32.60
N ILE A 305 13.46 13.84 -31.45
CA ILE A 305 12.48 14.89 -31.29
C ILE A 305 12.80 15.85 -32.41
N GLN A 306 12.05 15.82 -33.48
CA GLN A 306 12.08 16.85 -34.49
C GLN A 306 11.49 18.07 -33.81
N GLU A 307 12.29 18.80 -33.07
CA GLU A 307 12.02 20.18 -32.75
C GLU A 307 11.94 20.92 -34.08
N LYS A 308 10.72 21.14 -34.51
CA LYS A 308 10.40 22.13 -35.57
C LYS A 308 9.78 23.32 -34.91
#